data_e687cea1f14d77843bfda393ad462867
#
_entry.id   e687cea1f14d77843bfda393ad462867
#
_cell.length_a   1.000
_cell.length_b   1.000
_cell.length_c   1.000
_cell.angle_alpha   90.00
_cell.angle_beta   90.00
_cell.angle_gamma   90.00
#
_symmetry.space_group_name_H-M   'P 1'
#
loop_
_entity.id
_entity.type
_entity.pdbx_description
1 polymer ?
#
loop_
_entity_poly.entity_id
_entity_poly.type
_entity_poly.pdbx_seq_one_letter_code
_entity_poly.pdbx_strand_id
1 'polypeptide(L)'
;EFDPHTFYFAPEEKEKFDTSMSGKFEGIGARLQKKSEGAKIVEIISGGPVWRDQRLEVGDEIIKVGQNGQEPINIVGMRLDDAIKLIKGAQGTIVDLTVRKVDGSLDVVSLTRDVVELEESYAKSATIIRGQEKFGIINLPKFYVDFNDYSERNAATDVAKEVERLKEEGVEGLILDLRDNGGGSLKTVVEMAGLFIKDGPIVQVQSKDKGKDVYDDKDERIQWDGPLVILVNELSASASEILAAAMQDYKRAIVIGSKQTFGKGTVQNVIPLNNMLRSNEHGD
;
A
#
# COMPACT_ATOMS: atom_id res chain seq x y z
N GLU A 1 -25.24 -12.46 -4.71
CA GLU A 1 -24.51 -11.34 -5.34
C GLU A 1 -25.52 -10.27 -5.77
N PHE A 2 -25.31 -9.04 -5.34
CA PHE A 2 -26.17 -7.91 -5.72
C PHE A 2 -25.67 -7.23 -7.01
N ASP A 3 -24.35 -7.28 -7.23
CA ASP A 3 -23.66 -6.78 -8.43
C ASP A 3 -22.22 -7.37 -8.45
N PRO A 4 -21.50 -7.26 -9.58
CA PRO A 4 -20.15 -7.86 -9.72
C PRO A 4 -19.07 -7.24 -8.83
N HIS A 5 -19.37 -6.15 -8.10
CA HIS A 5 -18.41 -5.42 -7.28
C HIS A 5 -18.72 -5.48 -5.79
N THR A 6 -19.90 -6.00 -5.41
CA THR A 6 -20.30 -6.16 -4.00
C THR A 6 -19.88 -7.53 -3.50
N PHE A 7 -19.04 -7.56 -2.47
CA PHE A 7 -18.59 -8.80 -1.82
C PHE A 7 -18.35 -8.60 -0.33
N TYR A 8 -18.35 -9.70 0.39
CA TYR A 8 -18.06 -9.75 1.81
C TYR A 8 -16.57 -10.06 2.01
N PHE A 9 -15.91 -9.28 2.83
CA PHE A 9 -14.59 -9.59 3.34
C PHE A 9 -14.71 -10.37 4.65
N ALA A 10 -14.19 -11.59 4.68
CA ALA A 10 -13.88 -12.22 5.95
C ALA A 10 -12.76 -11.43 6.68
N PRO A 11 -12.63 -11.53 8.02
CA PRO A 11 -11.61 -10.75 8.75
C PRO A 11 -10.19 -10.86 8.18
N GLU A 12 -9.77 -12.05 7.76
CA GLU A 12 -8.46 -12.27 7.14
C GLU A 12 -8.31 -11.62 5.76
N GLU A 13 -9.39 -11.58 4.98
CA GLU A 13 -9.39 -10.91 3.67
C GLU A 13 -9.36 -9.39 3.85
N LYS A 14 -10.04 -8.90 4.89
CA LYS A 14 -10.01 -7.49 5.26
C LYS A 14 -8.59 -7.06 5.70
N GLU A 15 -7.90 -7.86 6.51
CA GLU A 15 -6.50 -7.61 6.89
C GLU A 15 -5.57 -7.57 5.67
N LYS A 16 -5.74 -8.49 4.72
CA LYS A 16 -4.97 -8.50 3.47
C LYS A 16 -5.27 -7.25 2.62
N PHE A 17 -6.53 -6.85 2.58
CA PHE A 17 -6.95 -5.63 1.88
C PHE A 17 -6.33 -4.39 2.53
N ASP A 18 -6.40 -4.26 3.86
CA ASP A 18 -5.82 -3.13 4.61
C ASP A 18 -4.30 -3.07 4.42
N THR A 19 -3.60 -4.19 4.53
CA THR A 19 -2.16 -4.29 4.23
C THR A 19 -1.87 -3.85 2.79
N SER A 20 -2.68 -4.30 1.83
CA SER A 20 -2.52 -3.89 0.43
C SER A 20 -2.76 -2.41 0.22
N MET A 21 -3.67 -1.80 0.98
CA MET A 21 -4.01 -0.38 0.83
C MET A 21 -3.08 0.54 1.59
N SER A 22 -2.61 0.14 2.77
CA SER A 22 -1.69 0.95 3.59
C SER A 22 -0.22 0.72 3.26
N GLY A 23 0.14 -0.42 2.66
CA GLY A 23 1.53 -0.83 2.44
C GLY A 23 2.26 -1.26 3.71
N LYS A 24 1.54 -1.49 4.83
CA LYS A 24 2.12 -1.88 6.11
C LYS A 24 1.35 -3.04 6.75
N PHE A 25 2.02 -3.81 7.60
CA PHE A 25 1.42 -4.85 8.42
C PHE A 25 2.16 -5.00 9.75
N GLU A 26 1.53 -5.64 10.73
CA GLU A 26 2.16 -5.93 12.02
C GLU A 26 2.74 -7.35 12.05
N GLY A 27 4.02 -7.48 12.44
CA GLY A 27 4.69 -8.77 12.45
C GLY A 27 6.19 -8.69 12.65
N ILE A 28 6.92 -9.66 12.09
CA ILE A 28 8.37 -9.81 12.26
C ILE A 28 9.20 -9.23 11.10
N GLY A 29 8.59 -8.91 9.97
CA GLY A 29 9.32 -8.37 8.81
C GLY A 29 10.09 -9.41 8.00
N ALA A 30 9.51 -10.59 7.80
CA ALA A 30 10.06 -11.63 6.96
C ALA A 30 9.01 -12.17 5.97
N ARG A 31 9.43 -12.42 4.73
CA ARG A 31 8.63 -13.17 3.75
C ARG A 31 8.95 -14.64 3.87
N LEU A 32 7.90 -15.44 3.98
CA LEU A 32 8.00 -16.87 4.25
C LEU A 32 7.53 -17.70 3.07
N GLN A 33 8.18 -18.83 2.86
CA GLN A 33 7.80 -19.84 1.88
C GLN A 33 7.59 -21.20 2.58
N LYS A 34 6.55 -21.93 2.19
CA LYS A 34 6.31 -23.27 2.71
C LYS A 34 7.43 -24.23 2.32
N LYS A 35 7.92 -25.01 3.28
CA LYS A 35 8.79 -26.16 3.12
C LYS A 35 8.20 -27.37 3.86
N SER A 36 8.71 -28.57 3.56
CA SER A 36 8.29 -29.82 4.23
C SER A 36 8.50 -29.79 5.76
N GLU A 37 9.53 -29.08 6.19
CA GLU A 37 9.98 -29.04 7.57
C GLU A 37 9.69 -27.72 8.31
N GLY A 38 8.85 -26.84 7.73
CA GLY A 38 8.46 -25.58 8.36
C GLY A 38 8.21 -24.43 7.39
N ALA A 39 8.41 -23.21 7.87
CA ALA A 39 8.31 -21.99 7.09
C ALA A 39 9.71 -21.38 6.88
N LYS A 40 10.20 -21.40 5.63
CA LYS A 40 11.53 -20.88 5.27
C LYS A 40 11.48 -19.38 5.06
N ILE A 41 12.43 -18.66 5.64
CA ILE A 41 12.67 -17.23 5.37
C ILE A 41 13.29 -17.09 3.98
N VAL A 42 12.59 -16.44 3.07
CA VAL A 42 13.07 -16.19 1.70
C VAL A 42 13.48 -14.74 1.46
N GLU A 43 13.01 -13.85 2.30
CA GLU A 43 13.34 -12.43 2.25
C GLU A 43 13.18 -11.79 3.63
N ILE A 44 14.07 -10.86 3.96
CA ILE A 44 14.00 -10.04 5.18
C ILE A 44 13.69 -8.62 4.75
N ILE A 45 12.60 -8.06 5.29
CA ILE A 45 12.13 -6.72 4.96
C ILE A 45 12.95 -5.70 5.76
N SER A 46 13.60 -4.78 5.06
CA SER A 46 14.43 -3.74 5.66
C SER A 46 13.65 -2.92 6.68
N GLY A 47 14.29 -2.61 7.81
CA GLY A 47 13.67 -1.84 8.91
C GLY A 47 12.72 -2.64 9.80
N GLY A 48 12.33 -3.86 9.43
CA GLY A 48 11.49 -4.73 10.24
C GLY A 48 12.22 -5.36 11.44
N PRO A 49 11.49 -6.03 12.36
CA PRO A 49 12.09 -6.64 13.55
C PRO A 49 13.23 -7.62 13.25
N VAL A 50 13.05 -8.54 12.30
CA VAL A 50 14.10 -9.50 11.89
C VAL A 50 15.33 -8.77 11.37
N TRP A 51 15.13 -7.74 10.55
CA TRP A 51 16.23 -6.96 9.99
C TRP A 51 17.05 -6.23 11.07
N ARG A 52 16.37 -5.66 12.07
CA ARG A 52 17.04 -4.98 13.19
C ARG A 52 17.74 -5.94 14.15
N ASP A 53 17.17 -7.11 14.35
CA ASP A 53 17.67 -8.13 15.27
C ASP A 53 18.95 -8.85 14.77
N GLN A 54 19.02 -9.11 13.46
CA GLN A 54 20.15 -9.72 12.74
C GLN A 54 20.50 -11.17 13.12
N ARG A 55 19.74 -11.83 13.99
CA ARG A 55 19.96 -13.25 14.36
C ARG A 55 19.37 -14.22 13.36
N LEU A 56 18.37 -13.81 12.57
CA LEU A 56 17.77 -14.61 11.53
C LEU A 56 18.28 -14.22 10.14
N GLU A 57 18.43 -15.19 9.26
CA GLU A 57 18.97 -15.03 7.91
C GLU A 57 18.02 -15.63 6.87
N VAL A 58 18.17 -15.16 5.62
CA VAL A 58 17.51 -15.80 4.48
C VAL A 58 18.01 -17.24 4.34
N GLY A 59 17.09 -18.18 4.34
CA GLY A 59 17.41 -19.61 4.31
C GLY A 59 17.06 -20.35 5.60
N ASP A 60 16.97 -19.64 6.73
CA ASP A 60 16.55 -20.21 8.00
C ASP A 60 15.10 -20.74 7.92
N GLU A 61 14.80 -21.81 8.66
CA GLU A 61 13.49 -22.45 8.67
C GLU A 61 12.85 -22.38 10.06
N ILE A 62 11.72 -21.71 10.20
CA ILE A 62 10.95 -21.65 11.42
C ILE A 62 10.20 -22.97 11.56
N ILE A 63 10.41 -23.69 12.66
CA ILE A 63 9.83 -25.01 12.93
C ILE A 63 8.85 -25.01 14.10
N LYS A 64 8.99 -24.06 15.06
CA LYS A 64 8.03 -23.87 16.14
C LYS A 64 7.83 -22.38 16.41
N VAL A 65 6.64 -22.03 16.91
CA VAL A 65 6.24 -20.65 17.25
C VAL A 65 5.66 -20.64 18.65
N GLY A 66 6.30 -19.91 19.57
CA GLY A 66 5.83 -19.64 20.91
C GLY A 66 5.23 -18.24 21.04
N GLN A 67 4.26 -18.08 21.93
CA GLN A 67 3.61 -16.82 22.23
C GLN A 67 3.93 -16.43 23.68
N ASN A 68 4.74 -15.38 23.86
CA ASN A 68 4.97 -14.76 25.16
C ASN A 68 5.26 -15.75 26.30
N GLY A 69 6.21 -16.69 26.06
CA GLY A 69 6.63 -17.68 27.05
C GLY A 69 5.70 -18.90 27.20
N GLN A 70 4.71 -19.05 26.32
CA GLN A 70 3.89 -20.28 26.26
C GLN A 70 4.65 -21.41 25.57
N GLU A 71 4.17 -22.65 25.73
CA GLU A 71 4.73 -23.80 25.03
C GLU A 71 4.68 -23.63 23.51
N PRO A 72 5.83 -23.73 22.81
CA PRO A 72 5.89 -23.48 21.38
C PRO A 72 5.10 -24.49 20.55
N ILE A 73 4.25 -24.01 19.67
CA ILE A 73 3.47 -24.80 18.73
C ILE A 73 4.38 -25.25 17.58
N ASN A 74 4.38 -26.56 17.29
CA ASN A 74 5.10 -27.12 16.16
C ASN A 74 4.34 -26.78 14.85
N ILE A 75 5.00 -26.11 13.90
CA ILE A 75 4.41 -25.71 12.61
C ILE A 75 4.86 -26.59 11.44
N VAL A 76 5.66 -27.63 11.69
CA VAL A 76 6.09 -28.59 10.67
C VAL A 76 4.87 -29.29 10.08
N GLY A 77 4.74 -29.26 8.75
CA GLY A 77 3.58 -29.82 8.05
C GLY A 77 2.32 -28.94 8.04
N MET A 78 2.27 -27.86 8.83
CA MET A 78 1.15 -26.92 8.85
C MET A 78 1.00 -26.18 7.51
N ARG A 79 -0.21 -25.71 7.21
CA ARG A 79 -0.41 -24.80 6.07
C ARG A 79 0.33 -23.49 6.35
N LEU A 80 0.91 -22.88 5.31
CA LEU A 80 1.70 -21.66 5.46
C LEU A 80 0.87 -20.51 6.07
N ASP A 81 -0.38 -20.35 5.62
CA ASP A 81 -1.27 -19.30 6.13
C ASP A 81 -1.53 -19.47 7.63
N ASP A 82 -1.69 -20.70 8.11
CA ASP A 82 -1.92 -20.98 9.53
C ASP A 82 -0.65 -20.74 10.37
N ALA A 83 0.52 -21.06 9.82
CA ALA A 83 1.81 -20.74 10.45
C ALA A 83 2.04 -19.20 10.50
N ILE A 84 1.69 -18.48 9.44
CA ILE A 84 1.80 -17.01 9.38
C ILE A 84 0.91 -16.36 10.44
N LYS A 85 -0.30 -16.87 10.69
CA LYS A 85 -1.17 -16.34 11.76
C LYS A 85 -0.55 -16.43 13.15
N LEU A 86 0.22 -17.49 13.42
CA LEU A 86 0.94 -17.63 14.67
C LEU A 86 2.15 -16.70 14.78
N ILE A 87 2.81 -16.42 13.65
CA ILE A 87 4.01 -15.57 13.58
C ILE A 87 3.63 -14.09 13.62
N LYS A 88 2.59 -13.67 12.89
CA LYS A 88 2.02 -12.32 12.95
C LYS A 88 1.40 -12.05 14.33
N GLY A 89 1.12 -10.80 14.62
CA GLY A 89 0.42 -10.36 15.82
C GLY A 89 0.67 -8.90 16.11
N ALA A 90 -0.05 -8.34 17.07
CA ALA A 90 -0.06 -6.92 17.39
C ALA A 90 1.35 -6.38 17.73
N GLN A 91 1.59 -5.14 17.32
CA GLN A 91 2.80 -4.38 17.66
C GLN A 91 3.09 -4.44 19.16
N GLY A 92 4.35 -4.61 19.53
CA GLY A 92 4.82 -4.69 20.90
C GLY A 92 4.67 -6.07 21.56
N THR A 93 3.99 -7.03 20.93
CA THR A 93 3.91 -8.40 21.43
C THR A 93 5.16 -9.22 21.08
N ILE A 94 5.49 -10.22 21.92
CA ILE A 94 6.67 -11.06 21.73
C ILE A 94 6.26 -12.38 21.06
N VAL A 95 7.09 -12.82 20.10
CA VAL A 95 7.03 -14.16 19.51
C VAL A 95 8.37 -14.86 19.67
N ASP A 96 8.33 -16.12 20.10
CA ASP A 96 9.51 -16.98 20.25
C ASP A 96 9.55 -17.95 19.06
N LEU A 97 10.57 -17.84 18.23
CA LEU A 97 10.74 -18.66 17.03
C LEU A 97 11.81 -19.71 17.27
N THR A 98 11.45 -20.99 17.27
CA THR A 98 12.44 -22.07 17.15
C THR A 98 12.80 -22.22 15.69
N VAL A 99 14.05 -22.05 15.37
CA VAL A 99 14.54 -21.95 13.98
C VAL A 99 15.62 -23.00 13.75
N ARG A 100 15.56 -23.68 12.61
CA ARG A 100 16.68 -24.40 12.05
C ARG A 100 17.49 -23.47 11.16
N LYS A 101 18.73 -23.24 11.54
CA LYS A 101 19.68 -22.41 10.80
C LYS A 101 20.13 -23.12 9.50
N VAL A 102 20.71 -22.36 8.58
CA VAL A 102 21.23 -22.90 7.31
C VAL A 102 22.30 -23.98 7.52
N ASP A 103 23.08 -23.91 8.60
CA ASP A 103 24.07 -24.91 8.99
C ASP A 103 23.48 -26.17 9.67
N GLY A 104 22.16 -26.20 9.86
CA GLY A 104 21.42 -27.28 10.51
C GLY A 104 21.30 -27.18 12.03
N SER A 105 21.95 -26.21 12.66
CA SER A 105 21.81 -25.95 14.11
C SER A 105 20.39 -25.46 14.45
N LEU A 106 19.98 -25.66 15.70
CA LEU A 106 18.72 -25.13 16.23
C LEU A 106 18.99 -23.95 17.14
N ASP A 107 18.20 -22.90 16.97
CA ASP A 107 18.23 -21.70 17.80
C ASP A 107 16.82 -21.27 18.19
N VAL A 108 16.69 -20.51 19.26
CA VAL A 108 15.43 -19.89 19.71
C VAL A 108 15.61 -18.39 19.74
N VAL A 109 14.87 -17.72 18.87
CA VAL A 109 14.95 -16.26 18.71
C VAL A 109 13.64 -15.62 19.15
N SER A 110 13.70 -14.81 20.22
CA SER A 110 12.57 -13.99 20.66
C SER A 110 12.62 -12.64 19.95
N LEU A 111 11.51 -12.28 19.30
CA LEU A 111 11.34 -11.02 18.58
C LEU A 111 10.13 -10.25 19.11
N THR A 112 10.27 -8.95 19.24
CA THR A 112 9.12 -8.06 19.45
C THR A 112 8.55 -7.70 18.09
N ARG A 113 7.25 -7.99 17.89
CA ARG A 113 6.54 -7.60 16.66
C ARG A 113 6.40 -6.09 16.56
N ASP A 114 6.43 -5.61 15.35
CA ASP A 114 6.34 -4.18 15.06
C ASP A 114 5.61 -3.94 13.76
N VAL A 115 5.30 -2.68 13.47
CA VAL A 115 4.83 -2.27 12.14
C VAL A 115 5.97 -2.45 11.15
N VAL A 116 5.67 -3.12 10.05
CA VAL A 116 6.59 -3.39 8.94
C VAL A 116 6.06 -2.69 7.70
N GLU A 117 6.83 -1.79 7.14
CA GLU A 117 6.50 -1.08 5.92
C GLU A 117 7.06 -1.80 4.69
N LEU A 118 6.22 -1.95 3.66
CA LEU A 118 6.60 -2.52 2.37
C LEU A 118 7.03 -1.38 1.46
N GLU A 119 8.31 -1.08 1.43
CA GLU A 119 8.89 0.05 0.69
C GLU A 119 8.53 0.06 -0.81
N GLU A 120 8.31 -1.11 -1.41
CA GLU A 120 7.86 -1.23 -2.79
C GLU A 120 6.42 -0.75 -3.03
N SER A 121 5.63 -0.59 -1.96
CA SER A 121 4.24 -0.12 -2.02
C SER A 121 4.11 1.39 -2.08
N TYR A 122 5.19 2.12 -1.83
CA TYR A 122 5.16 3.58 -1.71
C TYR A 122 5.71 4.30 -2.93
N ALA A 123 5.35 5.57 -3.06
CA ALA A 123 5.87 6.44 -4.09
C ALA A 123 7.39 6.55 -3.98
N LYS A 124 8.07 6.48 -5.13
CA LYS A 124 9.52 6.67 -5.24
C LYS A 124 9.82 7.60 -6.38
N SER A 125 10.84 8.43 -6.23
CA SER A 125 11.26 9.30 -7.31
C SER A 125 12.74 9.15 -7.65
N ALA A 126 13.07 9.56 -8.87
CA ALA A 126 14.42 9.63 -9.38
C ALA A 126 14.58 10.85 -10.29
N THR A 127 15.81 11.34 -10.43
CA THR A 127 16.15 12.40 -11.37
C THR A 127 16.78 11.80 -12.62
N ILE A 128 16.25 12.18 -13.79
CA ILE A 128 16.74 11.83 -15.11
C ILE A 128 17.53 13.02 -15.63
N ILE A 129 18.80 12.80 -15.99
CA ILE A 129 19.69 13.83 -16.52
C ILE A 129 19.86 13.59 -18.02
N ARG A 130 19.58 14.62 -18.84
CA ARG A 130 19.79 14.64 -20.28
C ARG A 130 20.57 15.87 -20.71
N GLY A 131 21.87 15.72 -20.89
CA GLY A 131 22.74 16.87 -21.13
C GLY A 131 22.81 17.78 -19.91
N GLN A 132 22.29 18.99 -20.03
CA GLN A 132 22.19 19.95 -18.91
C GLN A 132 20.79 19.97 -18.27
N GLU A 133 19.82 19.35 -18.91
CA GLU A 133 18.43 19.31 -18.45
C GLU A 133 18.22 18.22 -17.40
N LYS A 134 17.39 18.49 -16.40
CA LYS A 134 16.99 17.55 -15.36
C LYS A 134 15.47 17.36 -15.34
N PHE A 135 15.04 16.13 -15.28
CA PHE A 135 13.62 15.77 -15.17
C PHE A 135 13.40 14.86 -13.98
N GLY A 136 12.35 15.12 -13.24
CA GLY A 136 11.92 14.24 -12.15
C GLY A 136 10.98 13.16 -12.67
N ILE A 137 11.14 11.92 -12.20
CA ILE A 137 10.14 10.86 -12.37
C ILE A 137 9.69 10.39 -10.99
N ILE A 138 8.37 10.32 -10.79
CA ILE A 138 7.75 9.77 -9.59
C ILE A 138 6.97 8.54 -10.02
N ASN A 139 7.36 7.37 -9.54
CA ASN A 139 6.60 6.14 -9.68
C ASN A 139 5.61 6.02 -8.53
N LEU A 140 4.33 5.93 -8.84
CA LEU A 140 3.25 5.75 -7.88
C LEU A 140 2.58 4.39 -8.12
N PRO A 141 2.86 3.36 -7.31
CA PRO A 141 2.32 2.03 -7.52
C PRO A 141 0.83 1.90 -7.16
N LYS A 142 0.32 2.75 -6.28
CA LYS A 142 -1.08 2.76 -5.81
C LYS A 142 -1.43 4.10 -5.16
N PHE A 143 -2.71 4.44 -5.10
CA PHE A 143 -3.21 5.54 -4.25
C PHE A 143 -3.47 4.99 -2.84
N TYR A 144 -2.37 4.68 -2.14
CA TYR A 144 -2.39 4.07 -0.81
C TYR A 144 -2.82 5.04 0.27
N VAL A 145 -3.43 4.48 1.31
CA VAL A 145 -3.88 5.17 2.53
C VAL A 145 -4.16 4.13 3.61
N ASP A 146 -4.01 4.51 4.86
CA ASP A 146 -4.59 3.77 5.98
C ASP A 146 -6.04 4.23 6.18
N PHE A 147 -7.01 3.35 5.91
CA PHE A 147 -8.42 3.67 6.09
C PHE A 147 -8.84 3.79 7.56
N ASN A 148 -8.04 3.29 8.49
CA ASN A 148 -8.30 3.39 9.92
C ASN A 148 -7.74 4.70 10.49
N ASP A 149 -6.69 5.26 9.88
CA ASP A 149 -6.10 6.53 10.28
C ASP A 149 -5.58 7.33 9.08
N TYR A 150 -6.38 8.28 8.60
CA TYR A 150 -6.02 9.15 7.49
C TYR A 150 -4.90 10.17 7.82
N SER A 151 -4.50 10.34 9.07
CA SER A 151 -3.37 11.17 9.45
C SER A 151 -2.02 10.49 9.21
N GLU A 152 -2.04 9.18 9.04
CA GLU A 152 -0.89 8.37 8.70
C GLU A 152 -0.42 8.61 7.26
N ARG A 153 0.70 8.00 6.91
CA ARG A 153 1.31 8.04 5.59
C ARG A 153 0.31 7.70 4.48
N ASN A 154 0.23 8.53 3.45
CA ASN A 154 -0.61 8.29 2.27
C ASN A 154 0.07 8.76 0.97
N ALA A 155 -0.47 8.33 -0.17
CA ALA A 155 0.13 8.60 -1.47
C ALA A 155 0.22 10.10 -1.81
N ALA A 156 -0.76 10.92 -1.41
CA ALA A 156 -0.73 12.35 -1.70
C ALA A 156 0.40 13.06 -0.92
N THR A 157 0.53 12.75 0.37
CA THR A 157 1.59 13.32 1.21
C THR A 157 2.98 12.89 0.78
N ASP A 158 3.15 11.66 0.32
CA ASP A 158 4.44 11.17 -0.15
C ASP A 158 4.80 11.77 -1.53
N VAL A 159 3.85 11.82 -2.48
CA VAL A 159 4.09 12.51 -3.76
C VAL A 159 4.42 13.97 -3.53
N ALA A 160 3.76 14.65 -2.58
CA ALA A 160 4.09 16.02 -2.21
C ALA A 160 5.55 16.16 -1.76
N LYS A 161 6.04 15.27 -0.88
CA LYS A 161 7.44 15.26 -0.44
C LYS A 161 8.41 15.01 -1.60
N GLU A 162 8.08 14.07 -2.48
CA GLU A 162 8.91 13.76 -3.64
C GLU A 162 8.96 14.93 -4.63
N VAL A 163 7.86 15.66 -4.82
CA VAL A 163 7.82 16.89 -5.63
C VAL A 163 8.75 17.96 -5.03
N GLU A 164 8.68 18.20 -3.72
CA GLU A 164 9.57 19.20 -3.07
C GLU A 164 11.05 18.78 -3.22
N ARG A 165 11.37 17.52 -2.97
CA ARG A 165 12.74 17.01 -3.17
C ARG A 165 13.25 17.23 -4.59
N LEU A 166 12.43 16.92 -5.60
CA LEU A 166 12.81 17.09 -7.00
C LEU A 166 12.94 18.58 -7.38
N LYS A 167 12.11 19.47 -6.80
CA LYS A 167 12.27 20.93 -6.95
C LYS A 167 13.63 21.41 -6.40
N GLU A 168 14.03 20.94 -5.22
CA GLU A 168 15.32 21.25 -4.61
C GLU A 168 16.50 20.74 -5.48
N GLU A 169 16.33 19.63 -6.19
CA GLU A 169 17.30 19.11 -7.16
C GLU A 169 17.35 19.91 -8.47
N GLY A 170 16.41 20.83 -8.66
CA GLY A 170 16.35 21.74 -9.82
C GLY A 170 15.83 21.07 -11.08
N VAL A 171 14.84 20.18 -10.99
CA VAL A 171 14.21 19.57 -12.17
C VAL A 171 13.36 20.59 -12.92
N GLU A 172 13.34 20.49 -14.24
CA GLU A 172 12.62 21.39 -15.16
C GLU A 172 11.26 20.84 -15.60
N GLY A 173 11.00 19.57 -15.34
CA GLY A 173 9.73 18.89 -15.65
C GLY A 173 9.54 17.64 -14.81
N LEU A 174 8.28 17.27 -14.59
CA LEU A 174 7.91 16.07 -13.84
C LEU A 174 7.21 15.03 -14.72
N ILE A 175 7.52 13.78 -14.46
CA ILE A 175 6.80 12.60 -14.97
C ILE A 175 6.18 11.90 -13.78
N LEU A 176 4.85 11.75 -13.77
CA LEU A 176 4.15 10.91 -12.83
C LEU A 176 3.79 9.59 -13.49
N ASP A 177 4.40 8.51 -13.04
CA ASP A 177 4.19 7.18 -13.63
C ASP A 177 3.09 6.43 -12.88
N LEU A 178 1.94 6.28 -13.54
CA LEU A 178 0.75 5.55 -13.08
C LEU A 178 0.55 4.22 -13.84
N ARG A 179 1.53 3.77 -14.61
CA ARG A 179 1.45 2.47 -15.27
C ARG A 179 1.36 1.37 -14.21
N ASP A 180 0.54 0.36 -14.45
CA ASP A 180 0.24 -0.75 -13.55
C ASP A 180 -0.41 -0.34 -12.21
N ASN A 181 -0.81 0.93 -12.06
CA ASN A 181 -1.48 1.44 -10.88
C ASN A 181 -3.00 1.22 -10.98
N GLY A 182 -3.51 0.22 -10.27
CA GLY A 182 -4.93 -0.14 -10.23
C GLY A 182 -5.86 0.83 -9.48
N GLY A 183 -5.34 1.98 -9.01
CA GLY A 183 -6.11 2.97 -8.27
C GLY A 183 -5.89 2.92 -6.76
N GLY A 184 -6.94 3.17 -6.00
CA GLY A 184 -6.93 3.21 -4.53
C GLY A 184 -7.90 4.23 -3.96
N SER A 185 -7.46 5.04 -3.00
CA SER A 185 -8.30 5.98 -2.27
C SER A 185 -8.80 7.14 -3.12
N LEU A 186 -10.13 7.33 -3.15
CA LEU A 186 -10.76 8.47 -3.81
C LEU A 186 -10.35 9.81 -3.15
N LYS A 187 -10.31 9.86 -1.83
CA LYS A 187 -9.88 11.06 -1.11
C LYS A 187 -8.43 11.42 -1.47
N THR A 188 -7.55 10.45 -1.48
CA THR A 188 -6.13 10.67 -1.78
C THR A 188 -5.89 11.16 -3.21
N VAL A 189 -6.67 10.69 -4.22
CA VAL A 189 -6.51 11.21 -5.57
C VAL A 189 -6.99 12.65 -5.72
N VAL A 190 -8.03 13.05 -4.98
CA VAL A 190 -8.47 14.45 -4.97
C VAL A 190 -7.41 15.35 -4.36
N GLU A 191 -6.85 14.98 -3.20
CA GLU A 191 -5.75 15.69 -2.55
C GLU A 191 -4.49 15.75 -3.44
N MET A 192 -4.19 14.66 -4.14
CA MET A 192 -3.04 14.62 -5.08
C MET A 192 -3.25 15.53 -6.29
N ALA A 193 -4.46 15.62 -6.82
CA ALA A 193 -4.76 16.53 -7.92
C ALA A 193 -4.47 17.99 -7.55
N GLY A 194 -4.77 18.39 -6.30
CA GLY A 194 -4.49 19.71 -5.75
C GLY A 194 -3.00 20.08 -5.68
N LEU A 195 -2.09 19.11 -5.78
CA LEU A 195 -0.65 19.41 -5.92
C LEU A 195 -0.31 20.11 -7.25
N PHE A 196 -1.17 19.96 -8.25
CA PHE A 196 -0.91 20.36 -9.64
C PHE A 196 -1.89 21.42 -10.17
N ILE A 197 -3.06 21.60 -9.58
CA ILE A 197 -4.06 22.61 -9.96
C ILE A 197 -4.36 23.53 -8.78
N LYS A 198 -4.96 24.68 -9.06
CA LYS A 198 -5.27 25.67 -8.03
C LYS A 198 -6.53 25.33 -7.24
N ASP A 199 -7.59 24.95 -7.94
CA ASP A 199 -8.90 24.62 -7.39
C ASP A 199 -9.79 23.94 -8.43
N GLY A 200 -10.93 23.44 -8.01
CA GLY A 200 -12.00 22.98 -8.88
C GLY A 200 -12.30 21.49 -8.81
N PRO A 201 -13.31 21.05 -9.59
CA PRO A 201 -13.83 19.68 -9.55
C PRO A 201 -12.83 18.67 -10.14
N ILE A 202 -12.59 17.59 -9.40
CA ILE A 202 -11.69 16.51 -9.80
C ILE A 202 -12.48 15.31 -10.29
N VAL A 203 -13.55 14.94 -9.60
CA VAL A 203 -14.39 13.79 -9.93
C VAL A 203 -15.81 13.97 -9.42
N GLN A 204 -16.75 13.34 -10.11
CA GLN A 204 -18.16 13.31 -9.73
C GLN A 204 -18.59 11.87 -9.49
N VAL A 205 -19.32 11.66 -8.41
CA VAL A 205 -19.90 10.36 -8.07
C VAL A 205 -21.42 10.47 -8.12
N GLN A 206 -22.06 9.72 -9.01
CA GLN A 206 -23.51 9.64 -9.11
C GLN A 206 -24.02 8.43 -8.35
N SER A 207 -24.87 8.65 -7.37
CA SER A 207 -25.58 7.60 -6.64
C SER A 207 -27.05 7.61 -6.98
N LYS A 208 -27.68 6.42 -7.03
CA LYS A 208 -29.11 6.29 -7.32
C LYS A 208 -29.96 7.00 -6.28
N ASP A 209 -29.59 6.88 -5.00
CA ASP A 209 -30.41 7.35 -3.88
C ASP A 209 -29.97 8.71 -3.32
N LYS A 210 -28.70 9.08 -3.50
CA LYS A 210 -28.14 10.31 -2.91
C LYS A 210 -27.86 11.42 -3.93
N GLY A 211 -28.12 11.16 -5.23
CA GLY A 211 -27.84 12.14 -6.26
C GLY A 211 -26.36 12.19 -6.65
N LYS A 212 -25.88 13.39 -6.95
CA LYS A 212 -24.55 13.64 -7.50
C LYS A 212 -23.68 14.37 -6.48
N ASP A 213 -22.59 13.77 -6.10
CA ASP A 213 -21.54 14.36 -5.26
C ASP A 213 -20.38 14.81 -6.15
N VAL A 214 -19.89 16.03 -5.95
CA VAL A 214 -18.71 16.57 -6.63
C VAL A 214 -17.59 16.67 -5.61
N TYR A 215 -16.46 16.10 -5.96
CA TYR A 215 -15.24 16.15 -5.15
C TYR A 215 -14.30 17.18 -5.77
N ASP A 216 -14.09 18.26 -5.05
CA ASP A 216 -13.30 19.41 -5.47
C ASP A 216 -11.98 19.47 -4.71
N ASP A 217 -10.93 19.93 -5.37
CA ASP A 217 -9.81 20.50 -4.65
C ASP A 217 -10.21 21.88 -4.10
N LYS A 218 -9.90 22.11 -2.82
CA LYS A 218 -10.22 23.35 -2.08
C LYS A 218 -8.97 24.10 -1.64
N ASP A 219 -7.79 23.57 -1.94
CA ASP A 219 -6.51 24.18 -1.56
C ASP A 219 -5.93 24.94 -2.76
N GLU A 220 -5.90 26.25 -2.69
CA GLU A 220 -5.39 27.11 -3.77
C GLU A 220 -3.86 27.01 -3.99
N ARG A 221 -3.16 26.22 -3.19
CA ARG A 221 -1.69 26.08 -3.30
C ARG A 221 -1.33 25.06 -4.36
N ILE A 222 -0.63 25.49 -5.38
CA ILE A 222 -0.01 24.62 -6.37
C ILE A 222 1.40 24.28 -5.91
N GLN A 223 1.70 23.01 -5.75
CA GLN A 223 3.04 22.56 -5.36
C GLN A 223 3.99 22.44 -6.54
N TRP A 224 3.47 22.06 -7.71
CA TRP A 224 4.20 21.99 -8.96
C TRP A 224 3.40 22.64 -10.08
N ASP A 225 3.90 23.75 -10.64
CA ASP A 225 3.31 24.48 -11.75
C ASP A 225 4.07 24.32 -13.09
N GLY A 226 5.24 23.66 -13.06
CA GLY A 226 6.06 23.37 -14.24
C GLY A 226 5.47 22.30 -15.16
N PRO A 227 6.18 21.94 -16.25
CA PRO A 227 5.75 20.89 -17.18
C PRO A 227 5.47 19.56 -16.45
N LEU A 228 4.33 18.92 -16.79
CA LEU A 228 3.90 17.65 -16.20
C LEU A 228 3.48 16.66 -17.29
N VAL A 229 4.02 15.46 -17.19
CA VAL A 229 3.62 14.30 -18.00
C VAL A 229 3.08 13.21 -17.08
N ILE A 230 1.99 12.57 -17.47
CA ILE A 230 1.45 11.41 -16.76
C ILE A 230 1.54 10.19 -17.68
N LEU A 231 2.21 9.14 -17.20
CA LEU A 231 2.29 7.86 -17.91
C LEU A 231 1.17 6.93 -17.45
N VAL A 232 0.47 6.34 -18.40
CA VAL A 232 -0.63 5.38 -18.15
C VAL A 232 -0.50 4.15 -19.04
N ASN A 233 -1.13 3.05 -18.62
CA ASN A 233 -1.33 1.87 -19.47
C ASN A 233 -2.72 1.26 -19.24
N GLU A 234 -3.00 0.13 -19.87
CA GLU A 234 -4.27 -0.60 -19.77
C GLU A 234 -4.60 -1.13 -18.37
N LEU A 235 -3.60 -1.16 -17.45
CA LEU A 235 -3.78 -1.53 -16.05
C LEU A 235 -3.96 -0.31 -15.13
N SER A 236 -3.76 0.90 -15.65
CA SER A 236 -4.09 2.13 -14.91
C SER A 236 -5.61 2.22 -14.75
N ALA A 237 -6.10 2.15 -13.51
CA ALA A 237 -7.52 2.03 -13.22
C ALA A 237 -8.01 2.99 -12.11
N SER A 238 -9.30 3.30 -12.09
CA SER A 238 -9.98 3.99 -10.99
C SER A 238 -9.31 5.34 -10.65
N ALA A 239 -8.69 5.50 -9.46
CA ALA A 239 -8.03 6.74 -9.06
C ALA A 239 -6.95 7.21 -10.05
N SER A 240 -6.23 6.29 -10.72
CA SER A 240 -5.28 6.64 -11.78
C SER A 240 -5.97 7.28 -12.97
N GLU A 241 -7.14 6.76 -13.33
CA GLU A 241 -7.95 7.32 -14.43
C GLU A 241 -8.54 8.67 -14.06
N ILE A 242 -8.98 8.84 -12.79
CA ILE A 242 -9.48 10.11 -12.27
C ILE A 242 -8.39 11.19 -12.36
N LEU A 243 -7.18 10.90 -11.88
CA LEU A 243 -6.09 11.88 -11.93
C LEU A 243 -5.70 12.21 -13.37
N ALA A 244 -5.50 11.20 -14.21
CA ALA A 244 -5.12 11.41 -15.61
C ALA A 244 -6.18 12.23 -16.37
N ALA A 245 -7.46 11.90 -16.20
CA ALA A 245 -8.56 12.61 -16.85
C ALA A 245 -8.68 14.05 -16.35
N ALA A 246 -8.63 14.29 -15.03
CA ALA A 246 -8.66 15.63 -14.46
C ALA A 246 -7.51 16.49 -15.00
N MET A 247 -6.28 15.99 -14.97
CA MET A 247 -5.12 16.73 -15.49
C MET A 247 -5.20 16.98 -17.00
N GLN A 248 -5.80 16.08 -17.76
CA GLN A 248 -6.06 16.27 -19.19
C GLN A 248 -7.13 17.35 -19.43
N ASP A 249 -8.25 17.30 -18.72
CA ASP A 249 -9.37 18.24 -18.86
C ASP A 249 -8.96 19.67 -18.46
N TYR A 250 -8.17 19.81 -17.41
CA TYR A 250 -7.58 21.08 -17.01
C TYR A 250 -6.44 21.54 -17.94
N LYS A 251 -6.04 20.74 -18.93
CA LYS A 251 -4.86 20.98 -19.79
C LYS A 251 -3.58 21.18 -18.98
N ARG A 252 -3.52 20.56 -17.82
CA ARG A 252 -2.41 20.70 -16.86
C ARG A 252 -1.27 19.74 -17.16
N ALA A 253 -1.56 18.58 -17.73
CA ALA A 253 -0.56 17.56 -18.08
C ALA A 253 -0.78 17.00 -19.47
N ILE A 254 0.32 16.44 -20.03
CA ILE A 254 0.26 15.58 -21.21
C ILE A 254 0.15 14.14 -20.72
N VAL A 255 -0.90 13.44 -21.12
CA VAL A 255 -1.07 12.02 -20.80
C VAL A 255 -0.49 11.18 -21.94
N ILE A 256 0.42 10.28 -21.62
CA ILE A 256 1.14 9.42 -22.59
C ILE A 256 0.99 7.97 -22.15
N GLY A 257 0.73 7.07 -23.09
CA GLY A 257 0.71 5.63 -22.82
C GLY A 257 -0.09 4.81 -23.80
N SER A 258 -0.73 3.77 -23.31
CA SER A 258 -1.56 2.85 -24.10
C SER A 258 -2.77 3.57 -24.71
N LYS A 259 -3.39 2.95 -25.71
CA LYS A 259 -4.57 3.50 -26.41
C LYS A 259 -5.72 3.83 -25.47
N GLN A 260 -5.85 3.09 -24.39
CA GLN A 260 -6.87 3.28 -23.37
C GLN A 260 -6.35 2.79 -22.02
N THR A 261 -6.95 3.30 -20.94
CA THR A 261 -6.81 2.81 -19.58
C THR A 261 -7.85 1.72 -19.30
N PHE A 262 -7.93 1.23 -18.05
CA PHE A 262 -8.78 0.09 -17.69
C PHE A 262 -10.28 0.36 -17.90
N GLY A 263 -10.77 1.55 -17.57
CA GLY A 263 -12.19 1.94 -17.74
C GLY A 263 -13.05 1.63 -16.50
N LYS A 264 -12.50 1.68 -15.28
CA LYS A 264 -13.27 1.47 -14.05
C LYS A 264 -13.98 2.75 -13.62
N GLY A 265 -15.29 2.83 -13.92
CA GLY A 265 -16.17 3.96 -13.57
C GLY A 265 -17.04 3.75 -12.33
N THR A 266 -16.82 2.70 -11.54
CA THR A 266 -17.59 2.40 -10.31
C THR A 266 -16.78 2.63 -9.05
N VAL A 267 -17.45 3.10 -7.97
CA VAL A 267 -16.87 3.31 -6.64
C VAL A 267 -17.46 2.30 -5.65
N GLN A 268 -16.61 1.66 -4.86
CA GLN A 268 -17.01 0.78 -3.77
C GLN A 268 -16.61 1.39 -2.43
N ASN A 269 -17.48 1.24 -1.43
CA ASN A 269 -17.19 1.65 -0.06
C ASN A 269 -17.04 0.40 0.81
N VAL A 270 -16.02 0.39 1.67
CA VAL A 270 -15.88 -0.64 2.72
C VAL A 270 -16.76 -0.23 3.89
N ILE A 271 -17.71 -1.09 4.24
CA ILE A 271 -18.68 -0.83 5.33
C ILE A 271 -18.42 -1.84 6.45
N PRO A 272 -18.03 -1.41 7.66
CA PRO A 272 -17.91 -2.28 8.81
C PRO A 272 -19.30 -2.82 9.22
N LEU A 273 -19.54 -4.11 9.07
CA LEU A 273 -20.84 -4.72 9.37
C LEU A 273 -21.22 -4.63 10.84
N ASN A 274 -20.24 -4.65 11.74
CA ASN A 274 -20.47 -4.50 13.17
C ASN A 274 -21.17 -3.17 13.52
N ASN A 275 -21.02 -2.13 12.71
CA ASN A 275 -21.76 -0.87 12.90
C ASN A 275 -23.25 -0.99 12.59
N MET A 276 -23.68 -2.05 11.92
CA MET A 276 -25.07 -2.33 11.55
C MET A 276 -25.72 -3.39 12.42
N LEU A 277 -24.94 -4.09 13.22
CA LEU A 277 -25.38 -5.17 14.10
C LEU A 277 -25.57 -4.65 15.53
N ARG A 278 -26.38 -5.37 16.32
CA ARG A 278 -26.48 -5.12 17.76
C ARG A 278 -25.21 -5.63 18.44
N SER A 279 -24.85 -5.05 19.59
CA SER A 279 -23.59 -5.39 20.29
C SER A 279 -23.43 -6.87 20.63
N ASN A 280 -24.53 -7.63 20.76
CA ASN A 280 -24.52 -9.07 21.01
C ASN A 280 -24.45 -9.93 19.72
N GLU A 281 -24.41 -9.31 18.56
CA GLU A 281 -24.34 -9.94 17.24
C GLU A 281 -22.98 -9.64 16.56
N HIS A 282 -22.10 -8.89 17.23
CA HIS A 282 -20.76 -8.62 16.73
C HIS A 282 -19.96 -9.94 16.66
N GLY A 283 -19.33 -10.19 15.54
CA GLY A 283 -18.33 -11.25 15.40
C GLY A 283 -17.00 -10.84 16.02
N ASP A 284 -16.21 -11.83 16.41
CA ASP A 284 -14.82 -11.65 16.87
C ASP A 284 -13.89 -11.27 15.70
#